data_05a38dbc66fa4661a64b89966ea620aa
#
_entry.id   05a38dbc66fa4661a64b89966ea620aa
#
_cell.length_a   1.000
_cell.length_b   1.000
_cell.length_c   1.000
_cell.angle_alpha   90.00
_cell.angle_beta   90.00
_cell.angle_gamma   90.00
#
_symmetry.space_group_name_H-M   'P 1'
#
loop_
_entity.id
_entity.type
_entity.pdbx_description
1 polymer ?
#
loop_
_entity_poly.entity_id
_entity_poly.type
_entity_poly.pdbx_seq_one_letter_code
_entity_poly.pdbx_strand_id
1 'polypeptide(L)'
;TSTLSFDSSGVPIPSEHRQREIFERYFSPNGGKPTKERRKSIHQGKKIVDLVLEDSKTLKNRLGSNDKLKLDEYLSSLNQVEEQLNRNERWLDIPMKDFDASLINLDVDPTSAPQDYVRSMMDLMILGFQTDATRVISYLMAREDGMGFGDNFPKIVLGLKGHHTISHDRASGHWEDWGRLDRWY
;
A
#
# COMPACT_ATOMS: atom_id res chain seq x y z
N THR A 1 -13.79 4.77 -5.21
CA THR A 1 -12.38 4.84 -4.77
C THR A 1 -12.05 3.61 -3.95
N SER A 2 -11.05 2.85 -4.39
CA SER A 2 -10.62 1.61 -3.74
C SER A 2 -9.50 1.84 -2.71
N THR A 3 -9.56 2.91 -1.94
CA THR A 3 -8.59 3.15 -0.86
C THR A 3 -9.28 3.15 0.49
N LEU A 4 -8.64 2.50 1.46
CA LEU A 4 -9.07 2.45 2.86
C LEU A 4 -8.19 3.32 3.77
N SER A 5 -7.12 3.90 3.22
CA SER A 5 -6.13 4.65 3.99
C SER A 5 -6.02 6.07 3.48
N PHE A 6 -5.89 7.00 4.41
CA PHE A 6 -5.73 8.42 4.15
C PHE A 6 -4.55 8.95 4.97
N ASP A 7 -3.86 9.94 4.44
CA ASP A 7 -2.85 10.65 5.21
C ASP A 7 -3.48 11.60 6.23
N SER A 8 -2.65 12.30 7.01
CA SER A 8 -3.10 13.25 8.02
C SER A 8 -3.85 14.48 7.45
N SER A 9 -3.74 14.70 6.15
CA SER A 9 -4.42 15.78 5.41
C SER A 9 -5.70 15.30 4.74
N GLY A 10 -6.08 14.02 4.90
CA GLY A 10 -7.25 13.40 4.27
C GLY A 10 -7.04 13.03 2.80
N VAL A 11 -5.80 13.02 2.32
CA VAL A 11 -5.49 12.59 0.95
C VAL A 11 -5.45 11.07 0.89
N PRO A 12 -6.13 10.43 -0.11
CA PRO A 12 -6.11 8.99 -0.26
C PRO A 12 -4.71 8.43 -0.50
N ILE A 13 -4.33 7.40 0.25
CA ILE A 13 -3.09 6.66 0.02
C ILE A 13 -3.40 5.53 -0.96
N PRO A 14 -2.70 5.44 -2.11
CA PRO A 14 -2.91 4.35 -3.06
C PRO A 14 -2.67 2.99 -2.43
N SER A 15 -3.56 2.04 -2.69
CA SER A 15 -3.39 0.65 -2.27
C SER A 15 -2.38 -0.07 -3.16
N GLU A 16 -1.62 -0.98 -2.57
CA GLU A 16 -0.73 -1.90 -3.31
C GLU A 16 -1.31 -3.32 -3.24
N HIS A 17 -1.33 -4.02 -4.35
CA HIS A 17 -1.88 -5.37 -4.48
C HIS A 17 -0.86 -6.41 -4.94
N ARG A 18 0.34 -5.98 -5.33
CA ARG A 18 1.40 -6.86 -5.80
C ARG A 18 2.26 -7.32 -4.64
N GLN A 19 2.24 -8.61 -4.33
CA GLN A 19 2.93 -9.18 -3.18
C GLN A 19 4.43 -8.86 -3.19
N ARG A 20 5.08 -9.00 -4.36
CA ARG A 20 6.51 -8.71 -4.51
C ARG A 20 6.85 -7.26 -4.19
N GLU A 21 6.05 -6.31 -4.67
CA GLU A 21 6.26 -4.88 -4.39
C GLU A 21 6.08 -4.55 -2.90
N ILE A 22 5.09 -5.18 -2.24
CA ILE A 22 4.89 -5.07 -0.81
C ILE A 22 6.09 -5.63 -0.07
N PHE A 23 6.53 -6.85 -0.43
CA PHE A 23 7.68 -7.50 0.19
C PHE A 23 8.96 -6.68 0.04
N GLU A 24 9.28 -6.23 -1.17
CA GLU A 24 10.47 -5.42 -1.43
C GLU A 24 10.45 -4.09 -0.69
N ARG A 25 9.28 -3.47 -0.57
CA ARG A 25 9.13 -2.19 0.13
C ARG A 25 9.35 -2.30 1.63
N TYR A 26 8.82 -3.34 2.26
CA TYR A 26 8.76 -3.44 3.72
C TYR A 26 9.75 -4.44 4.33
N PHE A 27 10.10 -5.50 3.62
CA PHE A 27 10.84 -6.63 4.17
C PHE A 27 12.17 -6.90 3.49
N SER A 28 12.36 -6.45 2.26
CA SER A 28 13.68 -6.58 1.66
C SER A 28 14.65 -5.67 2.39
N PRO A 29 15.78 -6.19 2.90
CA PRO A 29 16.83 -5.34 3.43
C PRO A 29 17.17 -4.31 2.36
N ASN A 30 16.81 -3.05 2.60
CA ASN A 30 17.05 -1.94 1.68
C ASN A 30 16.09 -1.80 0.48
N GLY A 31 14.90 -2.44 0.46
CA GLY A 31 14.02 -2.42 -0.72
C GLY A 31 14.73 -2.87 -1.98
N GLY A 32 15.52 -3.95 -1.89
CA GLY A 32 16.33 -4.46 -2.97
C GLY A 32 17.60 -3.65 -3.30
N LYS A 33 17.82 -2.48 -2.66
CA LYS A 33 19.02 -1.65 -2.88
C LYS A 33 19.94 -1.67 -1.65
N PRO A 34 21.27 -1.67 -1.82
CA PRO A 34 22.21 -1.56 -0.68
C PRO A 34 21.91 -0.34 0.19
N THR A 35 22.01 -0.47 1.52
CA THR A 35 21.77 0.61 2.49
C THR A 35 22.53 1.89 2.13
N LYS A 36 23.76 1.75 1.63
CA LYS A 36 24.60 2.87 1.18
C LYS A 36 23.95 3.67 0.05
N GLU A 37 23.35 2.99 -0.93
CA GLU A 37 22.67 3.64 -2.06
C GLU A 37 21.38 4.32 -1.63
N ARG A 38 20.60 3.70 -0.74
CA ARG A 38 19.39 4.32 -0.16
C ARG A 38 19.75 5.56 0.65
N ARG A 39 20.78 5.48 1.48
CA ARG A 39 21.26 6.63 2.25
C ARG A 39 21.71 7.76 1.32
N LYS A 40 22.42 7.43 0.22
CA LYS A 40 22.82 8.40 -0.80
C LYS A 40 21.59 9.05 -1.45
N SER A 41 20.58 8.27 -1.83
CA SER A 41 19.34 8.77 -2.43
C SER A 41 18.56 9.68 -1.48
N ILE A 42 18.43 9.30 -0.21
CA ILE A 42 17.80 10.14 0.83
C ILE A 42 18.56 11.45 1.00
N HIS A 43 19.86 11.39 1.08
CA HIS A 43 20.70 12.58 1.21
C HIS A 43 20.61 13.51 -0.01
N GLN A 44 20.53 12.95 -1.23
CA GLN A 44 20.26 13.74 -2.43
C GLN A 44 18.88 14.38 -2.41
N GLY A 45 17.85 13.64 -1.96
CA GLY A 45 16.49 14.17 -1.78
C GLY A 45 16.46 15.35 -0.80
N LYS A 46 17.13 15.23 0.34
CA LYS A 46 17.24 16.31 1.33
C LYS A 46 17.89 17.56 0.74
N LYS A 47 19.01 17.39 0.00
CA LYS A 47 19.67 18.53 -0.68
C LYS A 47 18.75 19.25 -1.66
N ILE A 48 17.91 18.51 -2.40
CA ILE A 48 16.95 19.11 -3.32
C ILE A 48 15.91 19.91 -2.54
N VAL A 49 15.38 19.36 -1.47
CA VAL A 49 14.44 20.06 -0.59
C VAL A 49 15.03 21.35 -0.03
N ASP A 50 16.25 21.29 0.50
CA ASP A 50 16.97 22.44 1.03
C ASP A 50 17.15 23.56 -0.01
N LEU A 51 17.56 23.20 -1.24
CA LEU A 51 17.73 24.15 -2.34
C LEU A 51 16.39 24.82 -2.70
N VAL A 52 15.30 24.06 -2.79
CA VAL A 52 13.97 24.62 -3.11
C VAL A 52 13.48 25.52 -1.99
N LEU A 53 13.71 25.16 -0.73
CA LEU A 53 13.35 26.00 0.43
C LEU A 53 14.13 27.32 0.44
N GLU A 54 15.41 27.30 0.09
CA GLU A 54 16.24 28.49 0.02
C GLU A 54 15.82 29.43 -1.11
N ASP A 55 15.63 28.90 -2.32
CA ASP A 55 15.15 29.66 -3.47
C ASP A 55 13.76 30.27 -3.22
N SER A 56 12.90 29.52 -2.54
CA SER A 56 11.54 29.95 -2.21
C SER A 56 11.49 31.14 -1.24
N LYS A 57 12.44 31.23 -0.31
CA LYS A 57 12.56 32.40 0.58
C LYS A 57 12.81 33.69 -0.21
N THR A 58 13.68 33.61 -1.21
CA THR A 58 14.00 34.75 -2.08
C THR A 58 12.81 35.11 -2.97
N LEU A 59 12.13 34.10 -3.53
CA LEU A 59 10.95 34.29 -4.37
C LEU A 59 9.80 34.91 -3.58
N LYS A 60 9.54 34.47 -2.33
CA LYS A 60 8.46 34.97 -1.48
C LYS A 60 8.48 36.48 -1.31
N ASN A 61 9.66 37.09 -1.24
CA ASN A 61 9.82 38.53 -1.09
C ASN A 61 9.40 39.34 -2.33
N ARG A 62 9.30 38.67 -3.49
CA ARG A 62 8.98 39.29 -4.80
C ARG A 62 7.51 39.07 -5.22
N LEU A 63 6.75 38.27 -4.48
CA LEU A 63 5.39 37.88 -4.82
C LEU A 63 4.34 38.77 -4.18
N GLY A 64 3.17 38.89 -4.82
CA GLY A 64 1.96 39.48 -4.27
C GLY A 64 1.30 38.58 -3.22
N SER A 65 0.29 39.11 -2.51
CA SER A 65 -0.33 38.41 -1.36
C SER A 65 -0.94 37.06 -1.72
N ASN A 66 -1.65 36.96 -2.86
CA ASN A 66 -2.28 35.70 -3.28
C ASN A 66 -1.25 34.65 -3.70
N ASP A 67 -0.16 35.05 -4.35
CA ASP A 67 0.88 34.14 -4.78
C ASP A 67 1.74 33.67 -3.58
N LYS A 68 1.86 34.50 -2.56
CA LYS A 68 2.48 34.09 -1.28
C LYS A 68 1.70 32.96 -0.62
N LEU A 69 0.37 32.99 -0.60
CA LEU A 69 -0.45 31.92 -0.04
C LEU A 69 -0.24 30.61 -0.80
N LYS A 70 -0.24 30.64 -2.12
CA LYS A 70 0.04 29.44 -2.94
C LYS A 70 1.44 28.89 -2.72
N LEU A 71 2.42 29.79 -2.57
CA LEU A 71 3.79 29.37 -2.26
C LEU A 71 3.86 28.74 -0.87
N ASP A 72 3.14 29.25 0.12
CA ASP A 72 3.10 28.68 1.48
C ASP A 72 2.45 27.28 1.49
N GLU A 73 1.40 27.05 0.71
CA GLU A 73 0.82 25.71 0.52
C GLU A 73 1.82 24.74 -0.11
N TYR A 74 2.55 25.18 -1.15
CA TYR A 74 3.60 24.38 -1.78
C TYR A 74 4.73 24.06 -0.79
N LEU A 75 5.21 25.03 0.00
CA LEU A 75 6.23 24.83 1.01
C LEU A 75 5.78 23.90 2.14
N SER A 76 4.51 23.93 2.50
CA SER A 76 3.93 22.98 3.46
C SER A 76 4.02 21.55 2.94
N SER A 77 3.71 21.34 1.68
CA SER A 77 3.85 20.01 1.03
C SER A 77 5.31 19.57 0.96
N LEU A 78 6.23 20.49 0.72
CA LEU A 78 7.67 20.19 0.69
C LEU A 78 8.21 19.79 2.07
N ASN A 79 7.73 20.44 3.15
CA ASN A 79 8.05 20.03 4.51
C ASN A 79 7.60 18.61 4.83
N GLN A 80 6.44 18.16 4.31
CA GLN A 80 5.99 16.76 4.44
C GLN A 80 6.95 15.79 3.76
N VAL A 81 7.49 16.15 2.59
CA VAL A 81 8.52 15.35 1.91
C VAL A 81 9.79 15.26 2.76
N GLU A 82 10.23 16.37 3.35
CA GLU A 82 11.39 16.38 4.25
C GLU A 82 11.19 15.48 5.46
N GLU A 83 10.04 15.55 6.11
CA GLU A 83 9.70 14.65 7.22
C GLU A 83 9.70 13.19 6.82
N GLN A 84 9.22 12.87 5.61
CA GLN A 84 9.24 11.51 5.08
C GLN A 84 10.68 11.03 4.83
N LEU A 85 11.54 11.86 4.27
CA LEU A 85 12.96 11.55 4.08
C LEU A 85 13.66 11.32 5.43
N ASN A 86 13.35 12.13 6.43
CA ASN A 86 13.88 11.98 7.79
C ASN A 86 13.39 10.69 8.47
N ARG A 87 12.13 10.30 8.27
CA ARG A 87 11.61 9.01 8.74
C ARG A 87 12.32 7.85 8.04
N ASN A 88 12.43 7.90 6.72
CA ASN A 88 13.09 6.86 5.93
C ASN A 88 14.56 6.67 6.34
N GLU A 89 15.27 7.75 6.66
CA GLU A 89 16.65 7.65 7.12
C GLU A 89 16.76 6.95 8.47
N ARG A 90 15.88 7.27 9.42
CA ARG A 90 15.84 6.60 10.73
C ARG A 90 15.55 5.11 10.60
N TRP A 91 14.69 4.72 9.66
CA TRP A 91 14.37 3.30 9.40
C TRP A 91 15.54 2.52 8.80
N LEU A 92 16.52 3.16 8.16
CA LEU A 92 17.70 2.46 7.63
C LEU A 92 18.57 1.82 8.72
N ASP A 93 18.54 2.36 9.92
CA ASP A 93 19.38 1.94 11.04
C ASP A 93 18.66 0.99 12.02
N ILE A 94 17.37 0.72 11.78
CA ILE A 94 16.60 -0.23 12.59
C ILE A 94 16.81 -1.63 12.02
N PRO A 95 17.42 -2.57 12.80
CA PRO A 95 17.59 -3.94 12.34
C PRO A 95 16.22 -4.61 12.22
N MET A 96 15.96 -5.20 11.05
CA MET A 96 14.80 -6.06 10.86
C MET A 96 15.07 -7.40 11.54
N LYS A 97 14.05 -7.98 12.18
CA LYS A 97 14.14 -9.35 12.71
C LYS A 97 14.35 -10.32 11.54
N ASP A 98 15.17 -11.35 11.79
CA ASP A 98 15.36 -12.42 10.83
C ASP A 98 14.04 -13.18 10.59
N PHE A 99 13.73 -13.44 9.35
CA PHE A 99 12.58 -14.23 8.92
C PHE A 99 12.92 -15.03 7.66
N ASP A 100 12.22 -16.15 7.48
CA ASP A 100 12.36 -16.98 6.28
C ASP A 100 11.39 -16.53 5.19
N ALA A 101 11.88 -15.77 4.21
CA ALA A 101 11.10 -15.30 3.08
C ALA A 101 10.72 -16.41 2.08
N SER A 102 11.37 -17.56 2.12
CA SER A 102 11.11 -18.68 1.20
C SER A 102 9.74 -19.32 1.39
N LEU A 103 9.12 -19.08 2.54
CA LEU A 103 7.80 -19.61 2.89
C LEU A 103 6.65 -18.83 2.24
N ILE A 104 6.91 -17.65 1.68
CA ILE A 104 5.87 -16.78 1.10
C ILE A 104 5.99 -16.80 -0.42
N ASN A 105 4.93 -17.23 -1.10
CA ASN A 105 4.86 -17.13 -2.55
C ASN A 105 4.50 -15.70 -2.97
N LEU A 106 5.46 -14.99 -3.56
CA LEU A 106 5.33 -13.57 -3.93
C LEU A 106 4.81 -13.32 -5.35
N ASP A 107 4.64 -14.38 -6.15
CA ASP A 107 4.29 -14.28 -7.57
C ASP A 107 2.99 -15.02 -7.89
N VAL A 108 2.01 -14.92 -7.01
CA VAL A 108 0.71 -15.56 -7.20
C VAL A 108 -0.18 -14.69 -8.08
N ASP A 109 -0.67 -15.25 -9.17
CA ASP A 109 -1.68 -14.59 -10.00
C ASP A 109 -3.08 -14.74 -9.36
N PRO A 110 -3.71 -13.62 -8.96
CA PRO A 110 -5.03 -13.66 -8.32
C PRO A 110 -6.14 -14.16 -9.24
N THR A 111 -5.95 -14.15 -10.56
CA THR A 111 -6.97 -14.57 -11.51
C THR A 111 -7.02 -16.08 -11.71
N SER A 112 -5.91 -16.77 -11.53
CA SER A 112 -5.80 -18.23 -11.67
C SER A 112 -5.73 -18.98 -10.35
N ALA A 113 -5.16 -18.36 -9.29
CA ALA A 113 -4.98 -18.95 -7.97
C ALA A 113 -5.40 -17.99 -6.85
N PRO A 114 -6.69 -17.61 -6.77
CA PRO A 114 -7.18 -16.60 -5.82
C PRO A 114 -6.98 -16.99 -4.36
N GLN A 115 -7.10 -18.25 -4.02
CA GLN A 115 -6.88 -18.77 -2.67
C GLN A 115 -5.43 -18.55 -2.21
N ASP A 116 -4.48 -18.91 -3.08
CA ASP A 116 -3.06 -18.76 -2.78
C ASP A 116 -2.66 -17.28 -2.73
N TYR A 117 -3.31 -16.45 -3.56
CA TYR A 117 -3.12 -15.00 -3.50
C TYR A 117 -3.56 -14.42 -2.16
N VAL A 118 -4.76 -14.74 -1.69
CA VAL A 118 -5.25 -14.27 -0.37
C VAL A 118 -4.34 -14.77 0.74
N ARG A 119 -3.92 -16.04 0.70
CA ARG A 119 -2.99 -16.61 1.68
C ARG A 119 -1.66 -15.86 1.71
N SER A 120 -1.06 -15.63 0.54
CA SER A 120 0.20 -14.88 0.43
C SER A 120 0.07 -13.44 0.98
N MET A 121 -1.05 -12.77 0.74
CA MET A 121 -1.31 -11.44 1.32
C MET A 121 -1.44 -11.51 2.85
N MET A 122 -2.10 -12.53 3.39
CA MET A 122 -2.20 -12.75 4.85
C MET A 122 -0.83 -13.03 5.46
N ASP A 123 -0.01 -13.85 4.81
CA ASP A 123 1.37 -14.15 5.26
C ASP A 123 2.23 -12.89 5.29
N LEU A 124 2.10 -12.00 4.31
CA LEU A 124 2.76 -10.70 4.30
C LEU A 124 2.29 -9.79 5.45
N MET A 125 1.00 -9.81 5.78
CA MET A 125 0.49 -9.05 6.92
C MET A 125 1.01 -9.59 8.25
N ILE A 126 1.03 -10.92 8.43
CA ILE A 126 1.61 -11.59 9.61
C ILE A 126 3.08 -11.22 9.74
N LEU A 127 3.83 -11.30 8.64
CA LEU A 127 5.24 -10.92 8.62
C LEU A 127 5.43 -9.44 9.03
N GLY A 128 4.54 -8.55 8.56
CA GLY A 128 4.55 -7.14 8.95
C GLY A 128 4.44 -6.91 10.45
N PHE A 129 3.59 -7.67 11.12
CA PHE A 129 3.45 -7.62 12.59
C PHE A 129 4.61 -8.31 13.31
N GLN A 130 5.06 -9.46 12.83
CA GLN A 130 6.15 -10.20 13.46
C GLN A 130 7.50 -9.46 13.43
N THR A 131 7.74 -8.72 12.35
CA THR A 131 8.96 -7.92 12.18
C THR A 131 8.87 -6.51 12.77
N ASP A 132 7.69 -6.11 13.29
CA ASP A 132 7.37 -4.75 13.74
C ASP A 132 7.56 -3.70 12.62
N ALA A 133 7.45 -4.13 11.35
CA ALA A 133 7.52 -3.24 10.20
C ALA A 133 6.32 -2.28 10.15
N THR A 134 5.19 -2.73 10.68
CA THR A 134 3.98 -1.93 10.88
C THR A 134 3.16 -2.48 12.05
N ARG A 135 2.30 -1.62 12.62
CA ARG A 135 1.35 -1.99 13.69
C ARG A 135 -0.10 -1.89 13.25
N VAL A 136 -0.33 -1.35 12.06
CA VAL A 136 -1.67 -1.20 11.50
C VAL A 136 -1.64 -1.54 10.02
N ILE A 137 -2.56 -2.39 9.60
CA ILE A 137 -2.75 -2.76 8.19
C ILE A 137 -4.23 -2.63 7.87
N SER A 138 -4.54 -1.97 6.75
CA SER A 138 -5.86 -1.97 6.16
C SER A 138 -5.82 -2.85 4.92
N TYR A 139 -6.63 -3.89 4.87
CA TYR A 139 -6.72 -4.82 3.75
C TYR A 139 -8.15 -4.93 3.24
N LEU A 140 -8.32 -4.71 1.95
CA LEU A 140 -9.58 -4.90 1.25
C LEU A 140 -9.47 -6.16 0.38
N MET A 141 -10.15 -7.23 0.80
CA MET A 141 -10.08 -8.52 0.13
C MET A 141 -10.72 -8.50 -1.27
N ALA A 142 -11.78 -7.69 -1.46
CA ALA A 142 -12.48 -7.55 -2.72
C ALA A 142 -12.93 -6.11 -2.94
N ARG A 143 -13.15 -5.73 -4.20
CA ARG A 143 -13.70 -4.42 -4.55
C ARG A 143 -15.20 -4.38 -4.32
N GLU A 144 -15.70 -3.25 -3.82
CA GLU A 144 -17.13 -3.05 -3.57
C GLU A 144 -18.00 -3.02 -4.84
N ASP A 145 -17.38 -2.72 -5.99
CA ASP A 145 -18.10 -2.63 -7.28
C ASP A 145 -18.47 -3.99 -7.89
N GLY A 146 -18.16 -5.09 -7.22
CA GLY A 146 -18.47 -6.44 -7.67
C GLY A 146 -17.74 -6.84 -8.96
N MET A 147 -16.67 -6.17 -9.32
CA MET A 147 -15.90 -6.42 -10.53
C MET A 147 -14.50 -6.95 -10.22
N GLY A 148 -13.91 -7.62 -11.20
CA GLY A 148 -12.55 -8.11 -11.13
C GLY A 148 -12.38 -9.36 -10.28
N PHE A 149 -11.27 -9.44 -9.54
CA PHE A 149 -10.89 -10.59 -8.73
C PHE A 149 -11.98 -11.03 -7.75
N GLY A 150 -12.54 -10.09 -6.97
CA GLY A 150 -13.53 -10.38 -5.95
C GLY A 150 -14.82 -11.01 -6.50
N ASP A 151 -15.22 -10.67 -7.73
CA ASP A 151 -16.39 -11.29 -8.38
C ASP A 151 -16.08 -12.69 -8.91
N ASN A 152 -14.89 -12.90 -9.46
CA ASN A 152 -14.52 -14.16 -10.10
C ASN A 152 -14.11 -15.27 -9.12
N PHE A 153 -13.67 -14.92 -7.95
CA PHE A 153 -13.17 -15.82 -6.94
C PHE A 153 -14.12 -17.00 -6.61
N PRO A 154 -15.45 -16.82 -6.38
CA PRO A 154 -16.35 -17.95 -6.16
C PRO A 154 -16.44 -18.92 -7.35
N LYS A 155 -16.28 -18.40 -8.58
CA LYS A 155 -16.27 -19.24 -9.79
C LYS A 155 -15.06 -20.15 -9.81
N ILE A 156 -13.89 -19.61 -9.49
CA ILE A 156 -12.62 -20.33 -9.60
C ILE A 156 -12.50 -21.39 -8.49
N VAL A 157 -12.84 -21.01 -7.26
CA VAL A 157 -12.60 -21.87 -6.10
C VAL A 157 -13.72 -22.87 -5.85
N LEU A 158 -14.98 -22.49 -6.09
CA LEU A 158 -16.16 -23.28 -5.74
C LEU A 158 -16.99 -23.71 -6.94
N GLY A 159 -16.67 -23.25 -8.13
CA GLY A 159 -17.49 -23.48 -9.33
C GLY A 159 -18.87 -22.82 -9.29
N LEU A 160 -18.98 -21.74 -8.50
CA LEU A 160 -20.22 -20.97 -8.34
C LEU A 160 -20.35 -19.87 -9.39
N LYS A 161 -21.46 -19.13 -9.37
CA LYS A 161 -21.56 -17.85 -10.09
C LYS A 161 -20.66 -16.80 -9.44
N GLY A 162 -20.48 -15.65 -10.09
CA GLY A 162 -19.76 -14.52 -9.51
C GLY A 162 -20.42 -14.02 -8.24
N HIS A 163 -19.62 -13.49 -7.34
CA HIS A 163 -20.07 -12.97 -6.04
C HIS A 163 -21.21 -11.96 -6.18
N HIS A 164 -21.09 -11.02 -7.12
CA HIS A 164 -22.12 -10.03 -7.42
C HIS A 164 -23.44 -10.69 -7.85
N THR A 165 -23.38 -11.67 -8.75
CA THR A 165 -24.57 -12.42 -9.21
C THR A 165 -25.25 -13.14 -8.06
N ILE A 166 -24.47 -13.83 -7.20
CA ILE A 166 -25.01 -14.52 -6.02
C ILE A 166 -25.68 -13.52 -5.08
N SER A 167 -25.11 -12.31 -4.91
CA SER A 167 -25.65 -11.28 -4.01
C SER A 167 -26.99 -10.71 -4.43
N HIS A 168 -27.27 -10.64 -5.72
CA HIS A 168 -28.51 -10.09 -6.26
C HIS A 168 -29.64 -11.10 -6.38
N ASP A 169 -29.34 -12.39 -6.44
CA ASP A 169 -30.29 -13.43 -6.85
C ASP A 169 -30.98 -14.10 -5.66
N ARG A 170 -31.47 -13.29 -4.72
CA ARG A 170 -32.20 -13.75 -3.55
C ARG A 170 -33.49 -14.51 -3.89
N ALA A 171 -34.09 -14.17 -5.04
CA ALA A 171 -35.37 -14.75 -5.48
C ALA A 171 -35.24 -16.13 -6.10
N SER A 172 -34.05 -16.53 -6.56
CA SER A 172 -33.82 -17.76 -7.32
C SER A 172 -33.20 -18.91 -6.51
N GLY A 173 -33.19 -18.84 -5.17
CA GLY A 173 -32.81 -19.97 -4.33
C GLY A 173 -31.31 -20.18 -4.13
N HIS A 174 -30.46 -19.18 -4.40
CA HIS A 174 -29.00 -19.29 -4.24
C HIS A 174 -28.52 -19.27 -2.76
N TRP A 175 -29.38 -19.60 -1.80
CA TRP A 175 -29.01 -19.72 -0.40
C TRP A 175 -27.94 -20.79 -0.15
N GLU A 176 -27.98 -21.87 -0.94
CA GLU A 176 -26.98 -22.92 -0.85
C GLU A 176 -25.62 -22.42 -1.34
N ASP A 177 -25.60 -21.65 -2.41
CA ASP A 177 -24.38 -21.03 -2.94
C ASP A 177 -23.79 -20.02 -1.95
N TRP A 178 -24.62 -19.22 -1.30
CA TRP A 178 -24.20 -18.36 -0.21
C TRP A 178 -23.61 -19.15 0.95
N GLY A 179 -24.27 -20.22 1.39
CA GLY A 179 -23.77 -21.07 2.46
C GLY A 179 -22.47 -21.78 2.12
N ARG A 180 -22.24 -22.10 0.85
CA ARG A 180 -20.96 -22.66 0.38
C ARG A 180 -19.85 -21.61 0.38
N LEU A 181 -20.16 -20.39 -0.05
CA LEU A 181 -19.23 -19.27 -0.06
C LEU A 181 -18.85 -18.85 1.37
N ASP A 182 -19.83 -18.74 2.27
CA ASP A 182 -19.62 -18.38 3.68
C ASP A 182 -18.74 -19.40 4.42
N ARG A 183 -18.91 -20.69 4.14
CA ARG A 183 -18.04 -21.72 4.73
C ARG A 183 -16.61 -21.74 4.17
N TRP A 184 -16.42 -21.13 3.03
CA TRP A 184 -15.11 -21.07 2.42
C TRP A 184 -14.28 -19.90 2.98
N TYR A 185 -14.91 -18.77 3.31
CA TYR A 185 -14.26 -17.62 3.97
C TYR A 185 -13.90 -17.96 5.42
#